data_940826672b021f30ff5235ae935dc5ab
#
_entry.id   940826672b021f30ff5235ae935dc5ab
#
_cell.length_a   1.000
_cell.length_b   1.000
_cell.length_c   1.000
_cell.angle_alpha   90.00
_cell.angle_beta   90.00
_cell.angle_gamma   90.00
#
_symmetry.space_group_name_H-M   'P 1'
#
loop_
_entity.id
_entity.type
_entity.pdbx_description
1 polymer ?
#
loop_
_entity_poly.entity_id
_entity_poly.type
_entity_poly.pdbx_seq_one_letter_code
_entity_poly.pdbx_strand_id
1 'polypeptide(L)'
;MKLEAAIAANYSNIAGMVVRKDGETVYERYFGGCTAESRLNVFSVTKSIVSILLGQLYLDGGIWNGQRLVSERWVRESTAEQSRWAERDLPYGYLWWVLPQGHGFAAMGDGGNALYVSPDKNLVAAITSRFQPRVKDRIELIRTYVAPCFD
;
A
#
# COMPACT_ATOMS: atom_id res chain seq x y z
N MET A 1 9.72 -17.58 -5.12
CA MET A 1 8.44 -18.05 -4.53
C MET A 1 7.35 -17.16 -5.09
N LYS A 2 6.26 -17.73 -5.58
CA LYS A 2 5.15 -16.94 -6.15
C LYS A 2 4.45 -16.16 -5.02
N LEU A 3 3.88 -15.00 -5.34
CA LEU A 3 3.23 -14.08 -4.39
C LEU A 3 2.22 -14.79 -3.47
N GLU A 4 1.32 -15.56 -4.03
CA GLU A 4 0.29 -16.27 -3.25
C GLU A 4 0.86 -17.32 -2.29
N ALA A 5 1.93 -18.02 -2.69
CA ALA A 5 2.63 -18.94 -1.81
C ALA A 5 3.33 -18.22 -0.64
N ALA A 6 3.88 -17.04 -0.91
CA ALA A 6 4.46 -16.19 0.13
C ALA A 6 3.39 -15.70 1.11
N ILE A 7 2.24 -15.29 0.60
CA ILE A 7 1.09 -14.85 1.42
C ILE A 7 0.63 -16.00 2.31
N ALA A 8 0.39 -17.17 1.76
CA ALA A 8 -0.07 -18.34 2.51
C ALA A 8 0.91 -18.76 3.61
N ALA A 9 2.22 -18.74 3.31
CA ALA A 9 3.24 -19.20 4.24
C ALA A 9 3.57 -18.19 5.37
N ASN A 10 3.56 -16.89 5.07
CA ASN A 10 4.14 -15.89 5.96
C ASN A 10 3.23 -14.71 6.32
N TYR A 11 2.11 -14.55 5.61
CA TYR A 11 1.21 -13.39 5.75
C TYR A 11 -0.25 -13.84 5.81
N SER A 12 -0.52 -14.94 6.50
CA SER A 12 -1.84 -15.61 6.53
C SER A 12 -2.98 -14.74 7.07
N ASN A 13 -2.67 -13.62 7.72
CA ASN A 13 -3.67 -12.65 8.17
C ASN A 13 -4.14 -11.68 7.07
N ILE A 14 -3.53 -11.70 5.89
CA ILE A 14 -4.05 -10.93 4.75
C ILE A 14 -5.42 -11.47 4.38
N ALA A 15 -6.38 -10.56 4.25
CA ALA A 15 -7.76 -10.86 3.89
C ALA A 15 -8.07 -10.51 2.43
N GLY A 16 -7.41 -9.49 1.89
CA GLY A 16 -7.54 -9.10 0.50
C GLY A 16 -6.35 -8.28 0.03
N MET A 17 -6.10 -8.34 -1.27
CA MET A 17 -5.10 -7.52 -1.94
C MET A 17 -5.60 -7.11 -3.31
N VAL A 18 -5.50 -5.84 -3.61
CA VAL A 18 -5.78 -5.26 -4.94
C VAL A 18 -4.53 -4.53 -5.41
N VAL A 19 -4.13 -4.76 -6.66
CA VAL A 19 -3.05 -4.05 -7.31
C VAL A 19 -3.57 -3.40 -8.59
N ARG A 20 -3.30 -2.12 -8.74
CA ARG A 20 -3.53 -1.37 -9.96
C ARG A 20 -2.19 -0.99 -10.59
N LYS A 21 -2.10 -1.14 -11.89
CA LYS A 21 -0.95 -0.74 -12.70
C LYS A 21 -1.47 -0.04 -13.95
N ASP A 22 -0.87 1.07 -14.29
CA ASP A 22 -1.26 1.88 -15.46
C ASP A 22 -2.76 2.20 -15.52
N GLY A 23 -3.36 2.44 -14.34
CA GLY A 23 -4.79 2.74 -14.20
C GLY A 23 -5.72 1.52 -14.21
N GLU A 24 -5.22 0.32 -14.49
CA GLU A 24 -6.01 -0.91 -14.58
C GLU A 24 -5.81 -1.81 -13.36
N THR A 25 -6.85 -2.56 -12.97
CA THR A 25 -6.72 -3.57 -11.92
C THR A 25 -6.08 -4.83 -12.51
N VAL A 26 -4.81 -5.08 -12.16
CA VAL A 26 -4.03 -6.23 -12.66
C VAL A 26 -4.04 -7.42 -11.70
N TYR A 27 -4.43 -7.20 -10.45
CA TYR A 27 -4.53 -8.26 -9.46
C TYR A 27 -5.60 -7.92 -8.42
N GLU A 28 -6.48 -8.89 -8.17
CA GLU A 28 -7.46 -8.83 -7.08
C GLU A 28 -7.65 -10.23 -6.52
N ARG A 29 -7.38 -10.43 -5.23
CA ARG A 29 -7.54 -11.72 -4.55
C ARG A 29 -7.95 -11.54 -3.10
N TYR A 30 -8.72 -12.49 -2.63
CA TYR A 30 -9.22 -12.59 -1.26
C TYR A 30 -8.73 -13.89 -0.63
N PHE A 31 -8.40 -13.86 0.67
CA PHE A 31 -7.74 -14.94 1.39
C PHE A 31 -8.48 -15.29 2.67
N GLY A 32 -8.24 -16.51 3.18
CA GLY A 32 -8.78 -16.96 4.45
C GLY A 32 -10.32 -17.00 4.48
N GLY A 33 -10.97 -17.33 3.36
CA GLY A 33 -12.43 -17.38 3.25
C GLY A 33 -13.11 -16.01 3.12
N CYS A 34 -12.34 -14.93 2.91
CA CYS A 34 -12.90 -13.60 2.60
C CYS A 34 -13.29 -13.49 1.13
N THR A 35 -14.23 -12.59 0.85
CA THR A 35 -14.71 -12.20 -0.48
C THR A 35 -14.73 -10.67 -0.60
N ALA A 36 -15.10 -10.14 -1.75
CA ALA A 36 -15.28 -8.70 -1.94
C ALA A 36 -16.31 -8.09 -0.97
N GLU A 37 -17.33 -8.87 -0.60
CA GLU A 37 -18.41 -8.46 0.29
C GLU A 37 -18.07 -8.69 1.77
N SER A 38 -16.94 -9.31 2.08
CA SER A 38 -16.57 -9.62 3.46
C SER A 38 -16.40 -8.34 4.28
N ARG A 39 -17.20 -8.22 5.33
CA ARG A 39 -17.10 -7.15 6.32
C ARG A 39 -16.05 -7.54 7.35
N LEU A 40 -14.89 -6.93 7.27
CA LEU A 40 -13.84 -7.09 8.26
C LEU A 40 -13.97 -6.00 9.32
N ASN A 41 -13.78 -6.37 10.60
CA ASN A 41 -13.66 -5.38 11.65
C ASN A 41 -12.32 -4.66 11.50
N VAL A 42 -12.36 -3.54 10.80
CA VAL A 42 -11.20 -2.83 10.30
C VAL A 42 -11.08 -1.53 11.07
N PHE A 43 -10.40 -1.57 12.19
CA PHE A 43 -10.05 -0.37 12.95
C PHE A 43 -9.44 0.74 12.08
N SER A 44 -9.02 0.41 10.85
CA SER A 44 -8.37 1.33 9.93
C SER A 44 -8.72 1.14 8.44
N VAL A 45 -9.75 0.38 8.08
CA VAL A 45 -10.07 0.05 6.65
C VAL A 45 -10.92 1.12 5.95
N THR A 46 -11.53 2.01 6.64
CA THR A 46 -11.90 3.28 6.01
C THR A 46 -10.68 3.87 5.27
N LYS A 47 -9.48 3.58 5.77
CA LYS A 47 -8.21 3.87 5.09
C LYS A 47 -7.99 3.05 3.83
N SER A 48 -8.45 1.80 3.68
CA SER A 48 -8.11 0.97 2.53
C SER A 48 -8.97 1.24 1.29
N ILE A 49 -10.26 1.55 1.46
CA ILE A 49 -11.12 1.96 0.32
C ILE A 49 -10.76 3.39 -0.11
N VAL A 50 -10.62 4.31 0.84
CA VAL A 50 -10.07 5.65 0.60
C VAL A 50 -8.63 5.55 0.09
N SER A 51 -7.89 4.50 0.45
CA SER A 51 -6.50 4.28 0.11
C SER A 51 -6.24 4.02 -1.36
N ILE A 52 -7.03 3.19 -2.05
CA ILE A 52 -6.83 2.97 -3.49
C ILE A 52 -7.07 4.28 -4.25
N LEU A 53 -8.14 4.99 -3.91
CA LEU A 53 -8.45 6.29 -4.48
C LEU A 53 -7.37 7.32 -4.13
N LEU A 54 -6.95 7.35 -2.87
CA LEU A 54 -5.88 8.23 -2.40
C LEU A 54 -4.54 7.85 -3.03
N GLY A 55 -4.23 6.56 -3.12
CA GLY A 55 -3.02 6.08 -3.78
C GLY A 55 -2.96 6.47 -5.24
N GLN A 56 -4.06 6.30 -5.96
CA GLN A 56 -4.15 6.74 -7.37
C GLN A 56 -4.03 8.26 -7.47
N LEU A 57 -4.72 9.02 -6.60
CA LEU A 57 -4.61 10.49 -6.57
C LEU A 57 -3.16 10.94 -6.37
N TYR A 58 -2.42 10.30 -5.47
CA TYR A 58 -1.01 10.63 -5.23
C TYR A 58 -0.11 10.17 -6.38
N LEU A 59 -0.40 9.00 -6.97
CA LEU A 59 0.30 8.52 -8.17
C LEU A 59 0.16 9.50 -9.33
N ASP A 60 -1.04 10.04 -9.52
CA ASP A 60 -1.37 11.02 -10.56
C ASP A 60 -0.99 12.47 -10.17
N GLY A 61 -0.10 12.65 -9.20
CA GLY A 61 0.41 13.95 -8.78
C GLY A 61 -0.65 14.91 -8.22
N GLY A 62 -1.74 14.39 -7.67
CA GLY A 62 -2.83 15.15 -7.07
C GLY A 62 -3.98 15.45 -8.04
N ILE A 63 -4.04 14.78 -9.18
CA ILE A 63 -5.12 14.89 -10.17
C ILE A 63 -6.07 13.70 -10.05
N TRP A 64 -7.37 13.96 -10.10
CA TRP A 64 -8.42 12.96 -10.15
C TRP A 64 -9.45 13.35 -11.21
N ASN A 65 -9.73 12.45 -12.16
CA ASN A 65 -10.64 12.70 -13.28
C ASN A 65 -10.39 14.04 -13.99
N GLY A 66 -9.12 14.37 -14.24
CA GLY A 66 -8.72 15.61 -14.91
C GLY A 66 -8.77 16.87 -14.03
N GLN A 67 -9.21 16.76 -12.79
CA GLN A 67 -9.23 17.88 -11.83
C GLN A 67 -8.12 17.75 -10.80
N ARG A 68 -7.41 18.86 -10.56
CA ARG A 68 -6.43 18.92 -9.48
C ARG A 68 -7.13 19.09 -8.13
N LEU A 69 -7.12 18.04 -7.32
CA LEU A 69 -7.66 18.03 -5.95
C LEU A 69 -6.59 18.34 -4.90
N VAL A 70 -5.35 17.96 -5.16
CA VAL A 70 -4.19 18.20 -4.28
C VAL A 70 -3.09 18.85 -5.12
N SER A 71 -2.41 19.84 -4.56
CA SER A 71 -1.31 20.48 -5.30
C SER A 71 -0.15 19.50 -5.48
N GLU A 72 0.50 19.54 -6.64
CA GLU A 72 1.69 18.75 -6.91
C GLU A 72 2.80 19.01 -5.88
N ARG A 73 2.94 20.27 -5.45
CA ARG A 73 3.84 20.65 -4.37
C ARG A 73 3.55 19.87 -3.09
N TRP A 74 2.27 19.77 -2.68
CA TRP A 74 1.89 19.03 -1.47
C TRP A 74 2.17 17.52 -1.62
N VAL A 75 1.88 16.93 -2.78
CA VAL A 75 2.22 15.53 -3.05
C VAL A 75 3.72 15.31 -2.85
N ARG A 76 4.57 16.13 -3.45
CA ARG A 76 6.02 16.03 -3.26
C ARG A 76 6.46 16.23 -1.81
N GLU A 77 5.97 17.28 -1.14
CA GLU A 77 6.36 17.59 0.25
C GLU A 77 5.91 16.49 1.21
N SER A 78 4.69 15.98 1.06
CA SER A 78 4.13 14.97 1.97
C SER A 78 4.75 13.58 1.78
N THR A 79 5.29 13.29 0.62
CA THR A 79 5.98 12.02 0.31
C THR A 79 7.51 12.12 0.37
N ALA A 80 8.05 13.26 0.75
CA ALA A 80 9.47 13.45 1.03
C ALA A 80 9.76 13.23 2.52
N GLU A 81 11.01 12.92 2.84
CA GLU A 81 11.44 12.77 4.23
C GLU A 81 11.27 14.07 5.00
N GLN A 82 10.47 14.04 6.07
CA GLN A 82 10.29 15.12 7.04
C GLN A 82 10.86 14.71 8.42
N SER A 83 10.88 13.43 8.70
CA SER A 83 11.40 12.83 9.92
C SER A 83 11.87 11.40 9.62
N ARG A 84 12.48 10.74 10.61
CA ARG A 84 13.00 9.38 10.45
C ARG A 84 12.74 8.56 11.69
N TRP A 85 12.24 7.36 11.49
CA TRP A 85 12.18 6.37 12.56
C TRP A 85 13.56 5.73 12.76
N ALA A 86 14.27 6.21 13.77
CA ALA A 86 15.67 5.87 14.00
C ALA A 86 15.93 4.36 14.17
N GLU A 87 15.02 3.64 14.84
CA GLU A 87 15.17 2.20 15.10
C GLU A 87 15.17 1.33 13.84
N ARG A 88 14.55 1.80 12.78
CA ARG A 88 14.43 1.08 11.49
C ARG A 88 15.12 1.79 10.34
N ASP A 89 15.72 2.93 10.60
CA ASP A 89 16.27 3.83 9.57
C ASP A 89 15.28 4.09 8.42
N LEU A 90 14.01 4.29 8.79
CA LEU A 90 12.93 4.44 7.83
C LEU A 90 12.45 5.89 7.78
N PRO A 91 12.58 6.56 6.61
CA PRO A 91 12.11 7.92 6.42
C PRO A 91 10.58 8.01 6.50
N TYR A 92 10.08 9.10 7.08
CA TYR A 92 8.66 9.39 7.19
C TYR A 92 8.36 10.82 6.72
N GLY A 93 7.41 10.94 5.81
CA GLY A 93 6.86 12.20 5.35
C GLY A 93 5.65 12.63 6.17
N TYR A 94 4.68 13.27 5.54
CA TYR A 94 3.40 13.56 6.18
C TYR A 94 2.42 12.41 5.91
N LEU A 95 2.26 11.51 6.89
CA LEU A 95 1.42 10.29 6.85
C LEU A 95 1.94 9.16 5.94
N TRP A 96 3.09 9.33 5.30
CA TRP A 96 3.69 8.36 4.39
C TRP A 96 5.04 7.87 4.88
N TRP A 97 5.25 6.57 4.89
CA TRP A 97 6.58 5.98 4.97
C TRP A 97 7.25 6.10 3.60
N VAL A 98 8.40 6.71 3.56
CA VAL A 98 9.15 6.88 2.31
C VAL A 98 10.06 5.68 2.15
N LEU A 99 9.88 4.91 1.08
CA LEU A 99 10.66 3.70 0.87
C LEU A 99 12.02 4.03 0.26
N PRO A 100 13.13 3.44 0.78
CA PRO A 100 14.47 3.72 0.26
C PRO A 100 14.63 3.34 -1.21
N GLN A 101 15.61 3.94 -1.89
CA GLN A 101 16.02 3.63 -3.26
C GLN A 101 14.96 3.89 -4.34
N GLY A 102 14.08 4.87 -4.15
CA GLY A 102 13.07 5.22 -5.16
C GLY A 102 11.90 4.23 -5.25
N HIS A 103 11.76 3.31 -4.27
CA HIS A 103 10.68 2.33 -4.28
C HIS A 103 9.29 2.91 -3.95
N GLY A 104 9.15 4.24 -3.95
CA GLY A 104 7.88 4.90 -3.69
C GLY A 104 7.60 5.13 -2.21
N PHE A 105 6.34 5.10 -1.81
CA PHE A 105 5.92 5.39 -0.45
C PHE A 105 4.72 4.52 -0.03
N ALA A 106 4.52 4.38 1.28
CA ALA A 106 3.45 3.55 1.81
C ALA A 106 2.78 4.17 3.04
N ALA A 107 1.47 4.04 3.14
CA ALA A 107 0.75 4.22 4.40
C ALA A 107 0.51 2.85 5.02
N MET A 108 0.86 2.70 6.29
CA MET A 108 0.75 1.44 7.02
C MET A 108 -0.02 1.65 8.32
N GLY A 109 -0.82 0.66 8.69
CA GLY A 109 -1.57 0.63 9.94
C GLY A 109 -1.31 -0.65 10.73
N ASP A 110 -1.63 -0.60 12.01
CA ASP A 110 -1.57 -1.76 12.87
C ASP A 110 -2.37 -2.94 12.30
N GLY A 111 -1.93 -4.16 12.59
CA GLY A 111 -2.56 -5.37 12.08
C GLY A 111 -2.20 -5.71 10.63
N GLY A 112 -1.36 -4.91 9.96
CA GLY A 112 -0.80 -5.23 8.64
C GLY A 112 -1.62 -4.74 7.45
N ASN A 113 -2.47 -3.73 7.63
CA ASN A 113 -3.04 -2.99 6.51
C ASN A 113 -1.96 -2.11 5.87
N ALA A 114 -1.92 -2.05 4.55
CA ALA A 114 -0.97 -1.23 3.83
C ALA A 114 -1.55 -0.68 2.53
N LEU A 115 -1.19 0.55 2.22
CA LEU A 115 -1.31 1.14 0.91
C LEU A 115 0.09 1.46 0.41
N TYR A 116 0.45 0.93 -0.74
CA TYR A 116 1.73 1.17 -1.40
C TYR A 116 1.52 1.90 -2.71
N VAL A 117 2.33 2.90 -2.97
CA VAL A 117 2.36 3.69 -4.20
C VAL A 117 3.78 3.70 -4.74
N SER A 118 3.95 3.29 -5.98
CA SER A 118 5.22 3.34 -6.72
C SER A 118 5.05 4.19 -7.98
N PRO A 119 5.49 5.45 -7.97
CA PRO A 119 5.44 6.31 -9.16
C PRO A 119 6.25 5.74 -10.31
N ASP A 120 7.44 5.20 -10.05
CA ASP A 120 8.33 4.66 -11.09
C ASP A 120 7.72 3.45 -11.83
N LYS A 121 6.84 2.70 -11.17
CA LYS A 121 6.16 1.54 -11.74
C LYS A 121 4.73 1.84 -12.17
N ASN A 122 4.27 3.07 -11.97
CA ASN A 122 2.86 3.45 -12.15
C ASN A 122 1.90 2.46 -11.47
N LEU A 123 2.18 2.14 -10.18
CA LEU A 123 1.55 1.05 -9.46
C LEU A 123 1.02 1.50 -8.09
N VAL A 124 -0.19 1.06 -7.77
CA VAL A 124 -0.80 1.16 -6.44
C VAL A 124 -1.19 -0.24 -5.97
N ALA A 125 -0.80 -0.60 -4.74
CA ALA A 125 -1.24 -1.85 -4.11
C ALA A 125 -1.90 -1.57 -2.77
N ALA A 126 -3.10 -2.07 -2.57
CA ALA A 126 -3.82 -2.03 -1.30
C ALA A 126 -3.92 -3.43 -0.70
N ILE A 127 -3.53 -3.55 0.56
CA ILE A 127 -3.54 -4.80 1.32
C ILE A 127 -4.44 -4.60 2.53
N THR A 128 -5.46 -5.42 2.63
CA THR A 128 -6.38 -5.49 3.77
C THR A 128 -6.07 -6.74 4.58
N SER A 129 -5.94 -6.59 5.88
CA SER A 129 -5.57 -7.68 6.80
C SER A 129 -6.55 -7.80 7.96
N ARG A 130 -6.73 -9.01 8.47
CA ARG A 130 -7.33 -9.23 9.79
C ARG A 130 -6.35 -8.75 10.84
N PHE A 131 -6.85 -8.08 11.87
CA PHE A 131 -5.99 -7.63 12.95
C PHE A 131 -5.26 -8.83 13.59
N GLN A 132 -3.94 -8.70 13.66
CA GLN A 132 -3.07 -9.64 14.36
C GLN A 132 -1.93 -8.84 14.99
N PRO A 133 -1.64 -8.99 16.27
CA PRO A 133 -0.47 -8.36 16.87
C PRO A 133 0.82 -8.93 16.28
N ARG A 134 1.85 -8.09 16.20
CA ARG A 134 3.20 -8.47 15.70
C ARG A 134 3.20 -9.10 14.31
N VAL A 135 2.44 -8.51 13.39
CA VAL A 135 2.41 -8.97 11.98
C VAL A 135 3.79 -8.86 11.35
N LYS A 136 4.05 -9.75 10.39
CA LYS A 136 5.27 -9.70 9.57
C LYS A 136 5.29 -8.41 8.74
N ASP A 137 6.49 -7.88 8.50
CA ASP A 137 6.73 -6.61 7.82
C ASP A 137 6.07 -6.58 6.43
N ARG A 138 5.23 -5.57 6.20
CA ARG A 138 4.54 -5.36 4.92
C ARG A 138 5.43 -4.72 3.87
N ILE A 139 6.47 -4.00 4.28
CA ILE A 139 7.47 -3.45 3.34
C ILE A 139 8.25 -4.61 2.71
N GLU A 140 8.64 -5.60 3.51
CA GLU A 140 9.28 -6.82 2.99
C GLU A 140 8.38 -7.54 1.98
N LEU A 141 7.08 -7.71 2.29
CA LEU A 141 6.11 -8.30 1.36
C LEU A 141 6.06 -7.52 0.05
N ILE A 142 5.89 -6.21 0.15
CA ILE A 142 5.76 -5.32 -1.01
C ILE A 142 7.02 -5.39 -1.88
N ARG A 143 8.19 -5.20 -1.30
CA ARG A 143 9.46 -5.14 -2.04
C ARG A 143 9.86 -6.46 -2.66
N THR A 144 9.60 -7.57 -1.95
CA THR A 144 10.11 -8.89 -2.34
C THR A 144 9.13 -9.64 -3.25
N TYR A 145 7.84 -9.42 -3.09
CA TYR A 145 6.83 -10.26 -3.74
C TYR A 145 5.80 -9.48 -4.54
N VAL A 146 5.40 -8.26 -4.12
CA VAL A 146 4.39 -7.49 -4.86
C VAL A 146 5.03 -6.73 -6.00
N ALA A 147 5.94 -5.82 -5.71
CA ALA A 147 6.52 -4.95 -6.73
C ALA A 147 7.19 -5.72 -7.90
N PRO A 148 7.96 -6.82 -7.66
CA PRO A 148 8.56 -7.58 -8.74
C PRO A 148 7.60 -8.41 -9.59
N CYS A 149 6.36 -8.65 -9.12
CA CYS A 149 5.38 -9.39 -9.91
C CYS A 149 4.73 -8.55 -11.01
N PHE A 150 4.87 -7.23 -10.93
CA PHE A 150 4.21 -6.28 -11.82
C PHE A 150 5.22 -5.34 -12.52
N ASP A 151 6.42 -5.81 -12.69
CA ASP A 151 7.48 -5.16 -13.49
C ASP A 151 7.21 -5.25 -15.00
#